data_bb1bd0ad4dfd85f0523df850f2c1b169
#
_entry.id   bb1bd0ad4dfd85f0523df850f2c1b169
#
_cell.length_a   1.000
_cell.length_b   1.000
_cell.length_c   1.000
_cell.angle_alpha   90.00
_cell.angle_beta   90.00
_cell.angle_gamma   90.00
#
_symmetry.space_group_name_H-M   'P 1'
#
loop_
_entity.id
_entity.type
_entity.pdbx_description
1 polymer ?
#
loop_
_entity_poly.entity_id
_entity_poly.type
_entity_poly.pdbx_seq_one_letter_code
_entity_poly.pdbx_strand_id
1 'polypeptide(L)'
;MKQPDSLDVGTKMDVVRHRLNVAREDLDTAHLTFKAGKYRAANNRAYYSIFHTICAVLAKEGIAFKRHKDTLSYFNKNYVQPEIFPRELGRKIVKAEEIRHASDYDTFYIASKEITAQQIETAAKILELAEKYLLTESEQQENEI
;
A
#
# COMPACT_ATOMS: atom_id res chain seq x y z
N MET A 1 1.92 -0.43 22.67
CA MET A 1 2.88 -0.76 21.62
C MET A 1 4.25 -0.32 22.08
N LYS A 2 5.19 -1.23 22.06
CA LYS A 2 6.56 -0.87 22.37
C LYS A 2 7.09 -0.05 21.20
N GLN A 3 7.43 1.21 21.46
CA GLN A 3 8.11 1.98 20.43
C GLN A 3 9.43 1.29 20.12
N PRO A 4 9.75 1.09 18.86
CA PRO A 4 11.08 0.62 18.54
C PRO A 4 12.05 1.64 19.12
N ASP A 5 12.94 1.18 19.98
CA ASP A 5 13.99 2.04 20.52
C ASP A 5 14.73 2.64 19.35
N SER A 6 14.70 3.96 19.25
CA SER A 6 15.47 4.78 18.32
C SER A 6 16.25 3.98 17.27
N LEU A 7 15.53 3.39 16.31
CA LEU A 7 16.16 2.90 15.10
C LEU A 7 16.85 4.10 14.45
N ASP A 8 18.10 3.98 14.10
CA ASP A 8 18.78 5.05 13.40
C ASP A 8 18.16 5.24 12.00
N VAL A 9 18.52 6.34 11.35
CA VAL A 9 17.95 6.68 10.03
C VAL A 9 18.21 5.57 9.00
N GLY A 10 19.39 4.91 9.04
CA GLY A 10 19.71 3.81 8.14
C GLY A 10 18.77 2.64 8.32
N THR A 11 18.51 2.22 9.56
CA THR A 11 17.61 1.11 9.86
C THR A 11 16.17 1.40 9.43
N LYS A 12 15.69 2.61 9.69
CA LYS A 12 14.35 3.01 9.23
C LYS A 12 14.24 2.94 7.72
N MET A 13 15.25 3.41 7.00
CA MET A 13 15.26 3.37 5.54
C MET A 13 15.35 1.95 5.00
N ASP A 14 16.04 1.05 5.70
CA ASP A 14 16.05 -0.36 5.34
C ASP A 14 14.65 -0.97 5.41
N VAL A 15 13.89 -0.64 6.45
CA VAL A 15 12.49 -1.09 6.58
C VAL A 15 11.64 -0.47 5.46
N VAL A 16 11.81 0.82 5.19
CA VAL A 16 11.10 1.51 4.11
C VAL A 16 11.33 0.79 2.78
N ARG A 17 12.58 0.53 2.42
CA ARG A 17 12.94 -0.14 1.16
C ARG A 17 12.35 -1.54 1.08
N HIS A 18 12.42 -2.29 2.18
CA HIS A 18 11.86 -3.64 2.24
C HIS A 18 10.34 -3.60 1.97
N ARG A 19 9.62 -2.71 2.66
CA ARG A 19 8.17 -2.58 2.46
C ARG A 19 7.83 -2.17 1.03
N LEU A 20 8.59 -1.25 0.45
CA LEU A 20 8.37 -0.86 -0.95
C LEU A 20 8.63 -2.01 -1.92
N ASN A 21 9.67 -2.83 -1.66
CA ASN A 21 9.94 -4.00 -2.49
C ASN A 21 8.79 -5.01 -2.43
N VAL A 22 8.25 -5.27 -1.23
CA VAL A 22 7.10 -6.16 -1.07
C VAL A 22 5.88 -5.58 -1.79
N ALA A 23 5.65 -4.27 -1.67
CA ALA A 23 4.54 -3.61 -2.35
C ALA A 23 4.64 -3.76 -3.88
N ARG A 24 5.85 -3.61 -4.44
CA ARG A 24 6.09 -3.78 -5.88
C ARG A 24 5.83 -5.21 -6.32
N GLU A 25 6.29 -6.19 -5.55
CA GLU A 25 6.04 -7.61 -5.84
C GLU A 25 4.55 -7.93 -5.81
N ASP A 26 3.83 -7.42 -4.82
CA ASP A 26 2.38 -7.62 -4.73
C ASP A 26 1.66 -6.96 -5.89
N LEU A 27 2.09 -5.78 -6.33
CA LEU A 27 1.50 -5.12 -7.49
C LEU A 27 1.76 -5.94 -8.77
N ASP A 28 2.95 -6.45 -8.96
CA ASP A 28 3.28 -7.30 -10.10
C ASP A 28 2.41 -8.56 -10.11
N THR A 29 2.25 -9.20 -8.96
CA THR A 29 1.38 -10.37 -8.82
C THR A 29 -0.08 -10.02 -9.11
N ALA A 30 -0.54 -8.84 -8.69
CA ALA A 30 -1.89 -8.37 -9.01
C ALA A 30 -2.09 -8.25 -10.52
N HIS A 31 -1.12 -7.72 -11.24
CA HIS A 31 -1.18 -7.63 -12.71
C HIS A 31 -1.21 -9.01 -13.36
N LEU A 32 -0.39 -9.94 -12.89
CA LEU A 32 -0.32 -11.30 -13.45
C LEU A 32 -1.62 -12.06 -13.22
N THR A 33 -2.17 -12.01 -12.01
CA THR A 33 -3.42 -12.69 -11.68
C THR A 33 -4.60 -12.04 -12.40
N PHE A 34 -4.58 -10.73 -12.59
CA PHE A 34 -5.59 -10.02 -13.36
C PHE A 34 -5.61 -10.51 -14.82
N LYS A 35 -4.44 -10.61 -15.45
CA LYS A 35 -4.33 -11.10 -16.83
C LYS A 35 -4.83 -12.54 -16.96
N ALA A 36 -4.66 -13.33 -15.92
CA ALA A 36 -5.13 -14.72 -15.90
C ALA A 36 -6.62 -14.82 -15.58
N GLY A 37 -7.33 -13.72 -15.40
CA GLY A 37 -8.75 -13.69 -15.06
C GLY A 37 -9.06 -14.04 -13.63
N LYS A 38 -8.06 -14.04 -12.75
CA LYS A 38 -8.19 -14.39 -11.34
C LYS A 38 -8.40 -13.12 -10.50
N TYR A 39 -9.60 -12.56 -10.58
CA TYR A 39 -9.88 -11.23 -10.05
C TYR A 39 -9.88 -11.17 -8.51
N ARG A 40 -10.35 -12.21 -7.86
CA ARG A 40 -10.29 -12.28 -6.38
C ARG A 40 -8.83 -12.21 -5.90
N ALA A 41 -7.96 -13.02 -6.51
CA ALA A 41 -6.55 -13.03 -6.17
C ALA A 41 -5.89 -11.68 -6.47
N ALA A 42 -6.25 -11.08 -7.60
CA ALA A 42 -5.72 -9.77 -7.99
C ALA A 42 -6.13 -8.67 -7.00
N ASN A 43 -7.40 -8.66 -6.55
CA ASN A 43 -7.86 -7.73 -5.52
C ASN A 43 -7.07 -7.87 -4.21
N ASN A 44 -6.85 -9.11 -3.79
CA ASN A 44 -6.08 -9.40 -2.59
C ASN A 44 -4.66 -8.83 -2.69
N ARG A 45 -3.99 -9.09 -3.80
CA ARG A 45 -2.62 -8.60 -4.01
C ARG A 45 -2.56 -7.08 -4.14
N ALA A 46 -3.54 -6.47 -4.81
CA ALA A 46 -3.63 -5.01 -4.90
C ALA A 46 -3.78 -4.38 -3.52
N TYR A 47 -4.65 -4.94 -2.66
CA TYR A 47 -4.81 -4.46 -1.29
C TYR A 47 -3.50 -4.53 -0.52
N TYR A 48 -2.80 -5.67 -0.58
CA TYR A 48 -1.53 -5.81 0.16
C TYR A 48 -0.43 -4.91 -0.40
N SER A 49 -0.44 -4.63 -1.70
CA SER A 49 0.46 -3.61 -2.26
C SER A 49 0.20 -2.24 -1.62
N ILE A 50 -1.06 -1.84 -1.53
CA ILE A 50 -1.47 -0.59 -0.86
C ILE A 50 -1.02 -0.60 0.60
N PHE A 51 -1.29 -1.69 1.31
CA PHE A 51 -0.97 -1.81 2.73
C PHE A 51 0.54 -1.69 2.98
N HIS A 52 1.36 -2.41 2.24
CA HIS A 52 2.81 -2.35 2.41
C HIS A 52 3.38 -1.00 2.03
N THR A 53 2.80 -0.34 1.03
CA THR A 53 3.18 1.03 0.67
C THR A 53 2.92 1.98 1.84
N ILE A 54 1.75 1.88 2.47
CA ILE A 54 1.41 2.71 3.63
C ILE A 54 2.35 2.40 4.79
N CYS A 55 2.64 1.13 5.04
CA CYS A 55 3.62 0.74 6.06
C CYS A 55 4.99 1.37 5.80
N ALA A 56 5.41 1.47 4.55
CA ALA A 56 6.68 2.12 4.19
C ALA A 56 6.66 3.60 4.58
N VAL A 57 5.57 4.30 4.30
CA VAL A 57 5.42 5.72 4.65
C VAL A 57 5.55 5.90 6.18
N LEU A 58 4.85 5.08 6.96
CA LEU A 58 4.89 5.16 8.42
C LEU A 58 6.28 4.77 8.96
N ALA A 59 6.94 3.82 8.34
CA ALA A 59 8.26 3.35 8.76
C ALA A 59 9.32 4.44 8.72
N LYS A 60 9.18 5.40 7.81
CA LYS A 60 10.10 6.55 7.75
C LYS A 60 10.15 7.30 9.08
N GLU A 61 9.01 7.38 9.77
CA GLU A 61 8.90 8.02 11.09
C GLU A 61 9.05 7.02 12.25
N GLY A 62 9.37 5.75 11.95
CA GLY A 62 9.50 4.72 12.97
C GLY A 62 8.17 4.25 13.54
N ILE A 63 7.07 4.42 12.81
CA ILE A 63 5.73 4.08 13.26
C ILE A 63 5.28 2.75 12.65
N ALA A 64 4.75 1.86 13.50
CA ALA A 64 4.19 0.59 13.06
C ALA A 64 3.06 0.18 14.00
N PHE A 65 2.04 -0.44 13.45
CA PHE A 65 0.90 -0.97 14.20
C PHE A 65 0.72 -2.45 13.90
N LYS A 66 0.17 -3.18 14.86
CA LYS A 66 -0.11 -4.62 14.68
C LYS A 66 -1.33 -4.85 13.79
N ARG A 67 -2.34 -3.98 13.88
CA ARG A 67 -3.60 -4.16 13.14
C ARG A 67 -3.62 -3.31 11.88
N HIS A 68 -4.10 -3.90 10.78
CA HIS A 68 -4.25 -3.18 9.52
C HIS A 68 -5.12 -1.93 9.69
N LYS A 69 -6.21 -2.05 10.42
CA LYS A 69 -7.13 -0.93 10.67
C LYS A 69 -6.42 0.29 11.25
N ASP A 70 -5.55 0.07 12.23
CA ASP A 70 -4.83 1.15 12.89
C ASP A 70 -3.82 1.81 11.93
N THR A 71 -3.15 0.99 11.12
CA THR A 71 -2.21 1.47 10.11
C THR A 71 -2.92 2.39 9.10
N LEU A 72 -4.04 1.93 8.56
CA LEU A 72 -4.80 2.69 7.56
C LEU A 72 -5.41 3.96 8.14
N SER A 73 -5.94 3.88 9.36
CA SER A 73 -6.51 5.05 10.06
C SER A 73 -5.45 6.11 10.33
N TYR A 74 -4.28 5.69 10.78
CA TYR A 74 -3.17 6.61 11.05
C TYR A 74 -2.74 7.32 9.77
N PHE A 75 -2.62 6.58 8.68
CA PHE A 75 -2.25 7.15 7.40
C PHE A 75 -3.28 8.19 6.93
N ASN A 76 -4.56 7.85 6.99
CA ASN A 76 -5.62 8.77 6.58
C ASN A 76 -5.60 10.05 7.42
N LYS A 77 -5.45 9.93 8.73
CA LYS A 77 -5.46 11.08 9.63
C LYS A 77 -4.25 11.99 9.46
N ASN A 78 -3.07 11.40 9.29
CA ASN A 78 -1.82 12.17 9.38
C ASN A 78 -1.20 12.49 8.02
N TYR A 79 -1.63 11.84 6.95
CA TYR A 79 -1.04 12.04 5.62
C TYR A 79 -2.07 12.42 4.56
N VAL A 80 -3.30 11.94 4.67
CA VAL A 80 -4.35 12.25 3.69
C VAL A 80 -5.14 13.50 4.08
N GLN A 81 -5.60 13.58 5.33
CA GLN A 81 -6.35 14.75 5.79
C GLN A 81 -5.55 16.05 5.67
N PRO A 82 -4.25 16.07 6.02
CA PRO A 82 -3.42 17.27 5.81
C PRO A 82 -3.00 17.48 4.36
N GLU A 83 -3.44 16.64 3.44
CA GLU A 83 -3.12 16.73 2.00
C GLU A 83 -1.64 16.54 1.65
N ILE A 84 -0.88 15.81 2.46
CA ILE A 84 0.45 15.34 2.09
C ILE A 84 0.31 14.35 0.92
N PHE A 85 -0.73 13.51 0.99
CA PHE A 85 -1.19 12.68 -0.12
C PHE A 85 -2.58 13.18 -0.55
N PRO A 86 -2.98 13.03 -1.82
CA PRO A 86 -4.25 13.55 -2.29
C PRO A 86 -5.45 13.03 -1.48
N ARG A 87 -6.40 13.90 -1.19
CA ARG A 87 -7.59 13.57 -0.37
C ARG A 87 -8.40 12.41 -0.92
N GLU A 88 -8.48 12.30 -2.24
CA GLU A 88 -9.23 11.23 -2.89
C GLU A 88 -8.73 9.84 -2.51
N LEU A 89 -7.47 9.70 -2.11
CA LEU A 89 -6.90 8.42 -1.69
C LEU A 89 -7.57 7.87 -0.43
N GLY A 90 -8.05 8.75 0.45
CA GLY A 90 -8.72 8.32 1.68
C GLY A 90 -9.89 7.38 1.41
N ARG A 91 -10.77 7.77 0.49
CA ARG A 91 -11.92 6.93 0.11
C ARG A 91 -11.49 5.67 -0.64
N LYS A 92 -10.49 5.79 -1.50
CA LYS A 92 -9.97 4.65 -2.26
C LYS A 92 -9.35 3.59 -1.35
N ILE A 93 -8.66 4.01 -0.30
CA ILE A 93 -8.06 3.10 0.68
C ILE A 93 -9.15 2.39 1.47
N VAL A 94 -10.18 3.12 1.94
CA VAL A 94 -11.33 2.52 2.64
C VAL A 94 -12.01 1.50 1.73
N LYS A 95 -12.23 1.85 0.49
CA LYS A 95 -12.86 0.94 -0.49
C LYS A 95 -12.02 -0.32 -0.72
N ALA A 96 -10.70 -0.17 -0.80
CA ALA A 96 -9.81 -1.31 -0.97
C ALA A 96 -9.91 -2.29 0.20
N GLU A 97 -10.00 -1.77 1.44
CA GLU A 97 -10.18 -2.60 2.62
C GLU A 97 -11.52 -3.33 2.60
N GLU A 98 -12.60 -2.63 2.22
CA GLU A 98 -13.93 -3.22 2.11
C GLU A 98 -13.96 -4.34 1.07
N ILE A 99 -13.37 -4.12 -0.09
CA ILE A 99 -13.33 -5.11 -1.17
C ILE A 99 -12.50 -6.33 -0.74
N ARG A 100 -11.37 -6.11 -0.10
CA ARG A 100 -10.53 -7.20 0.40
C ARG A 100 -11.29 -8.02 1.43
N HIS A 101 -11.97 -7.36 2.36
CA HIS A 101 -12.76 -8.03 3.39
C HIS A 101 -13.89 -8.87 2.76
N ALA A 102 -14.63 -8.29 1.82
CA ALA A 102 -15.68 -9.00 1.10
C ALA A 102 -15.11 -10.19 0.32
N SER A 103 -13.99 -10.02 -0.35
CA SER A 103 -13.34 -11.08 -1.13
C SER A 103 -12.92 -12.27 -0.27
N ASP A 104 -12.45 -12.00 0.96
CA ASP A 104 -11.95 -13.04 1.84
C ASP A 104 -13.06 -13.71 2.66
N TYR A 105 -14.10 -12.98 3.04
CA TYR A 105 -15.08 -13.45 4.04
C TYR A 105 -16.51 -13.59 3.53
N ASP A 106 -16.86 -12.97 2.39
CA ASP A 106 -18.19 -13.09 1.81
C ASP A 106 -18.20 -14.20 0.76
N THR A 107 -18.83 -15.31 1.07
CA THR A 107 -18.89 -16.49 0.19
C THR A 107 -19.49 -16.16 -1.19
N PHE A 108 -20.42 -15.20 -1.24
CA PHE A 108 -21.13 -14.84 -2.46
C PHE A 108 -20.56 -13.66 -3.20
N TYR A 109 -19.46 -13.08 -2.69
CA TYR A 109 -18.83 -11.93 -3.36
C TYR A 109 -18.19 -12.37 -4.68
N ILE A 110 -18.54 -11.64 -5.73
CA ILE A 110 -17.96 -11.86 -7.06
C ILE A 110 -17.10 -10.64 -7.39
N ALA A 111 -15.80 -10.85 -7.55
CA ALA A 111 -14.87 -9.80 -7.92
C ALA A 111 -15.03 -9.50 -9.41
N SER A 112 -15.47 -8.28 -9.76
CA SER A 112 -15.61 -7.89 -11.16
C SER A 112 -14.26 -7.46 -11.75
N LYS A 113 -14.14 -7.61 -13.06
CA LYS A 113 -12.95 -7.16 -13.79
C LYS A 113 -12.74 -5.66 -13.61
N GLU A 114 -13.81 -4.88 -13.73
CA GLU A 114 -13.76 -3.41 -13.68
C GLU A 114 -13.29 -2.90 -12.31
N ILE A 115 -13.86 -3.43 -11.24
CA ILE A 115 -13.48 -3.03 -9.88
C ILE A 115 -12.04 -3.47 -9.60
N THR A 116 -11.67 -4.68 -10.02
CA THR A 116 -10.31 -5.18 -9.83
C THR A 116 -9.29 -4.29 -10.54
N ALA A 117 -9.59 -3.89 -11.77
CA ALA A 117 -8.72 -2.97 -12.52
C ALA A 117 -8.54 -1.65 -11.76
N GLN A 118 -9.61 -1.12 -11.17
CA GLN A 118 -9.56 0.11 -10.38
C GLN A 118 -8.69 -0.06 -9.13
N GLN A 119 -8.76 -1.22 -8.48
CA GLN A 119 -7.95 -1.50 -7.30
C GLN A 119 -6.46 -1.55 -7.64
N ILE A 120 -6.11 -2.17 -8.75
CA ILE A 120 -4.73 -2.24 -9.23
C ILE A 120 -4.22 -0.83 -9.57
N GLU A 121 -5.04 -0.03 -10.23
CA GLU A 121 -4.72 1.36 -10.57
C GLU A 121 -4.48 2.20 -9.31
N THR A 122 -5.32 2.03 -8.29
CA THR A 122 -5.15 2.69 -6.99
C THR A 122 -3.82 2.28 -6.33
N ALA A 123 -3.51 0.99 -6.34
CA ALA A 123 -2.26 0.48 -5.77
C ALA A 123 -1.04 1.08 -6.48
N ALA A 124 -1.07 1.11 -7.80
CA ALA A 124 0.01 1.70 -8.60
C ALA A 124 0.19 3.18 -8.29
N LYS A 125 -0.92 3.92 -8.16
CA LYS A 125 -0.87 5.36 -7.87
C LYS A 125 -0.31 5.66 -6.49
N ILE A 126 -0.76 4.93 -5.47
CA ILE A 126 -0.26 5.12 -4.11
C ILE A 126 1.23 4.80 -4.04
N LEU A 127 1.66 3.72 -4.68
CA LEU A 127 3.07 3.34 -4.71
C LEU A 127 3.93 4.42 -5.37
N GLU A 128 3.50 4.94 -6.51
CA GLU A 128 4.20 6.03 -7.20
C GLU A 128 4.36 7.26 -6.31
N LEU A 129 3.27 7.68 -5.66
CA LEU A 129 3.29 8.85 -4.78
C LEU A 129 4.18 8.60 -3.55
N ALA A 130 4.13 7.40 -2.98
CA ALA A 130 4.95 7.05 -1.82
C ALA A 130 6.43 7.03 -2.18
N GLU A 131 6.79 6.51 -3.34
CA GLU A 131 8.18 6.51 -3.78
C GLU A 131 8.73 7.93 -3.92
N LYS A 132 7.95 8.83 -4.48
CA LYS A 132 8.34 10.24 -4.58
C LYS A 132 8.48 10.89 -3.21
N TYR A 133 7.63 10.53 -2.27
CA TYR A 133 7.66 11.08 -0.91
C TYR A 133 8.84 10.53 -0.09
N LEU A 134 9.17 9.25 -0.26
CA LEU A 134 10.11 8.53 0.60
C LEU A 134 11.54 8.52 0.10
N LEU A 135 11.75 8.53 -1.22
CA LEU A 135 13.06 8.34 -1.82
C LEU A 135 13.67 9.66 -2.28
N THR A 136 14.98 9.80 -2.10
CA THR A 136 15.72 10.95 -2.63
C THR A 136 15.80 10.85 -4.15
N GLU A 137 16.14 11.94 -4.84
CA GLU A 137 16.30 11.93 -6.28
C GLU A 137 17.32 10.89 -6.74
N SER A 138 18.46 10.77 -6.06
CA SER A 138 19.47 9.78 -6.42
C SER A 138 18.95 8.34 -6.22
N GLU A 139 18.18 8.08 -5.17
CA GLU A 139 17.58 6.77 -4.94
C GLU A 139 16.53 6.44 -6.01
N GLN A 140 15.76 7.42 -6.45
CA GLN A 140 14.80 7.24 -7.53
C GLN A 140 15.51 6.92 -8.85
N GLN A 141 16.61 7.57 -9.16
CA GLN A 141 17.40 7.30 -10.36
C GLN A 141 17.95 5.88 -10.37
N GLU A 142 18.43 5.39 -9.21
CA GLU A 142 18.91 4.01 -9.09
C GLU A 142 17.79 3.01 -9.39
N ASN A 143 16.57 3.29 -8.96
CA ASN A 143 15.42 2.43 -9.21
C ASN A 143 14.96 2.45 -10.68
N GLU A 144 15.26 3.49 -11.43
CA GLU A 144 14.90 3.61 -12.84
C GLU A 144 15.89 2.93 -13.78
N ILE A 145 17.07 2.59 -13.30
CA ILE A 145 18.08 1.86 -14.06
C ILE A 145 17.78 0.34 -13.89
#